data_e14cba8dde1d8e7d6bb8fdf4a0c5bf94
#
_entry.id   e14cba8dde1d8e7d6bb8fdf4a0c5bf94
#
_cell.length_a   1.000
_cell.length_b   1.000
_cell.length_c   1.000
_cell.angle_alpha   90.00
_cell.angle_beta   90.00
_cell.angle_gamma   90.00
#
_symmetry.space_group_name_H-M   'P 1'
#
loop_
_entity.id
_entity.type
_entity.pdbx_description
1 polymer ?
#
loop_
_entity_poly.entity_id
_entity_poly.type
_entity_poly.pdbx_seq_one_letter_code
_entity_poly.pdbx_strand_id
1 'polypeptide(L)'
;MGAERKWRFAMVCSSNMNRSMEAHSLLGRAGLDVESYGTGTHVKLPGPSLHEPNVYEFGTPYGAIYDDLRRKDPDLYKRNGLLPMLKRNTSVKLAPQRWQDNASDGMFDMILTFEERVFDLVIEDMNNREPKLMRSVPIINMDVKDNHEEAGVGAKLALELCQKLEGVDGDWEEIIDDLVATFEKQNKRKLAYSIGFY
;
A
#
# COMPACT_ATOMS: atom_id res chain seq x y z
N MET A 1 -17.78 -26.72 11.20
CA MET A 1 -17.71 -25.25 11.02
C MET A 1 -16.34 -24.98 10.47
N GLY A 2 -16.21 -24.74 9.15
CA GLY A 2 -14.95 -24.40 8.53
C GLY A 2 -14.54 -23.00 9.02
N ALA A 3 -13.28 -22.83 9.40
CA ALA A 3 -12.74 -21.50 9.70
C ALA A 3 -12.95 -20.65 8.44
N GLU A 4 -13.66 -19.53 8.57
CA GLU A 4 -13.81 -18.56 7.49
C GLU A 4 -12.40 -18.18 7.02
N ARG A 5 -12.16 -18.34 5.71
CA ARG A 5 -10.88 -17.98 5.12
C ARG A 5 -10.66 -16.49 5.22
N LYS A 6 -9.66 -16.08 5.97
CA LYS A 6 -9.30 -14.69 6.12
C LYS A 6 -8.68 -14.16 4.81
N TRP A 7 -9.17 -13.01 4.34
CA TRP A 7 -8.61 -12.35 3.16
C TRP A 7 -7.22 -11.80 3.45
N ARG A 8 -6.37 -11.82 2.43
CA ARG A 8 -5.03 -11.26 2.47
C ARG A 8 -4.94 -10.05 1.54
N PHE A 9 -4.53 -8.91 2.09
CA PHE A 9 -4.53 -7.61 1.42
C PHE A 9 -3.12 -7.12 1.15
N ALA A 10 -2.90 -6.49 -0.02
CA ALA A 10 -1.67 -5.77 -0.33
C ALA A 10 -1.95 -4.28 -0.48
N MET A 11 -1.17 -3.44 0.21
CA MET A 11 -1.20 -1.99 0.13
C MET A 11 0.02 -1.51 -0.65
N VAL A 12 -0.16 -0.80 -1.76
CA VAL A 12 0.94 -0.46 -2.67
C VAL A 12 0.97 1.03 -2.97
N CYS A 13 2.11 1.66 -2.71
CA CYS A 13 2.40 3.03 -3.13
C CYS A 13 3.72 3.08 -3.91
N SER A 14 4.37 4.23 -4.06
CA SER A 14 5.61 4.34 -4.84
C SER A 14 6.85 3.87 -4.09
N SER A 15 7.06 4.32 -2.85
CA SER A 15 8.29 4.06 -2.07
C SER A 15 8.12 3.14 -0.87
N ASN A 16 6.92 2.68 -0.58
CA ASN A 16 6.61 1.88 0.62
C ASN A 16 7.06 2.56 1.93
N MET A 17 6.77 3.84 2.05
CA MET A 17 7.21 4.67 3.17
C MET A 17 6.06 5.36 3.90
N ASN A 18 5.11 5.97 3.19
CA ASN A 18 4.06 6.79 3.78
C ASN A 18 2.66 6.17 3.61
N ARG A 19 2.05 6.28 2.43
CA ARG A 19 0.65 5.87 2.20
C ARG A 19 0.40 4.39 2.45
N SER A 20 1.18 3.51 1.83
CA SER A 20 1.07 2.06 2.02
C SER A 20 1.40 1.63 3.43
N MET A 21 2.34 2.30 4.10
CA MET A 21 2.75 1.96 5.46
C MET A 21 1.76 2.45 6.52
N GLU A 22 1.13 3.60 6.30
CA GLU A 22 0.02 4.05 7.16
C GLU A 22 -1.15 3.07 7.10
N ALA A 23 -1.53 2.64 5.89
CA ALA A 23 -2.56 1.63 5.69
C ALA A 23 -2.16 0.28 6.31
N HIS A 24 -0.93 -0.20 6.06
CA HIS A 24 -0.43 -1.45 6.65
C HIS A 24 -0.50 -1.42 8.19
N SER A 25 -0.05 -0.33 8.81
CA SER A 25 -0.10 -0.16 10.25
C SER A 25 -1.53 -0.21 10.79
N LEU A 26 -2.46 0.52 10.17
CA LEU A 26 -3.84 0.60 10.62
C LEU A 26 -4.59 -0.73 10.43
N LEU A 27 -4.48 -1.34 9.24
CA LEU A 27 -5.15 -2.61 8.94
C LEU A 27 -4.61 -3.74 9.82
N GLY A 28 -3.30 -3.79 10.03
CA GLY A 28 -2.67 -4.77 10.92
C GLY A 28 -3.16 -4.67 12.36
N ARG A 29 -3.27 -3.43 12.88
CA ARG A 29 -3.84 -3.18 14.22
C ARG A 29 -5.33 -3.54 14.33
N ALA A 30 -6.06 -3.46 13.24
CA ALA A 30 -7.46 -3.90 13.16
C ALA A 30 -7.60 -5.43 13.00
N GLY A 31 -6.49 -6.16 12.95
CA GLY A 31 -6.46 -7.62 12.88
C GLY A 31 -6.59 -8.21 11.48
N LEU A 32 -6.47 -7.41 10.42
CA LEU A 32 -6.45 -7.89 9.03
C LEU A 32 -5.08 -8.45 8.65
N ASP A 33 -5.07 -9.43 7.75
CA ASP A 33 -3.84 -9.96 7.14
C ASP A 33 -3.43 -9.03 5.99
N VAL A 34 -2.38 -8.25 6.18
CA VAL A 34 -1.95 -7.19 5.29
C VAL A 34 -0.44 -7.17 5.09
N GLU A 35 -0.03 -6.95 3.84
CA GLU A 35 1.34 -6.66 3.44
C GLU A 35 1.38 -5.32 2.68
N SER A 36 2.57 -4.76 2.49
CA SER A 36 2.73 -3.49 1.78
C SER A 36 3.99 -3.45 0.93
N TYR A 37 3.92 -2.67 -0.16
CA TYR A 37 4.98 -2.59 -1.17
C TYR A 37 5.06 -1.19 -1.78
N GLY A 38 6.14 -0.97 -2.54
CA GLY A 38 6.30 0.16 -3.45
C GLY A 38 6.65 -0.31 -4.86
N THR A 39 6.29 0.46 -5.87
CA THR A 39 6.55 0.12 -7.29
C THR A 39 7.72 0.86 -7.90
N GLY A 40 8.28 1.86 -7.21
CA GLY A 40 9.39 2.66 -7.71
C GLY A 40 10.68 1.86 -7.92
N THR A 41 11.63 2.45 -8.63
CA THR A 41 12.97 1.86 -8.78
C THR A 41 13.82 2.00 -7.52
N HIS A 42 13.58 3.08 -6.77
CA HIS A 42 14.25 3.41 -5.50
C HIS A 42 13.25 3.99 -4.50
N VAL A 43 13.64 3.98 -3.25
CA VAL A 43 12.94 4.71 -2.18
C VAL A 43 13.34 6.17 -2.26
N LYS A 44 12.37 7.06 -2.45
CA LYS A 44 12.57 8.51 -2.47
C LYS A 44 11.90 9.18 -1.28
N LEU A 45 12.66 9.99 -0.56
CA LEU A 45 12.18 10.82 0.53
C LEU A 45 12.57 12.29 0.31
N PRO A 46 11.78 13.24 0.82
CA PRO A 46 12.16 14.64 0.78
C PRO A 46 13.55 14.88 1.37
N GLY A 47 14.33 15.74 0.70
CA GLY A 47 15.62 16.23 1.15
C GLY A 47 15.56 17.71 1.55
N PRO A 48 16.72 18.39 1.64
CA PRO A 48 16.79 19.81 1.97
C PRO A 48 16.10 20.71 0.94
N SER A 49 16.02 20.26 -0.31
CA SER A 49 15.31 20.94 -1.40
C SER A 49 14.65 19.94 -2.34
N LEU A 50 13.79 20.41 -3.24
CA LEU A 50 13.13 19.58 -4.26
C LEU A 50 14.12 18.89 -5.22
N HIS A 51 15.30 19.46 -5.40
CA HIS A 51 16.34 18.94 -6.28
C HIS A 51 17.34 18.01 -5.58
N GLU A 52 17.22 17.85 -4.28
CA GLU A 52 18.13 17.06 -3.44
C GLU A 52 17.36 16.05 -2.58
N PRO A 53 16.59 15.13 -3.21
CA PRO A 53 15.87 14.11 -2.44
C PRO A 53 16.85 13.15 -1.77
N ASN A 54 16.42 12.55 -0.66
CA ASN A 54 17.08 11.40 -0.10
C ASN A 54 16.63 10.14 -0.85
N VAL A 55 17.60 9.38 -1.35
CA VAL A 55 17.35 8.18 -2.15
C VAL A 55 18.01 6.97 -1.49
N TYR A 56 17.26 5.89 -1.36
CA TYR A 56 17.75 4.62 -0.78
C TYR A 56 17.31 3.46 -1.67
N GLU A 57 18.03 2.33 -1.57
CA GLU A 57 17.61 1.08 -2.18
C GLU A 57 16.45 0.45 -1.39
N PHE A 58 15.53 -0.21 -2.10
CA PHE A 58 14.58 -1.11 -1.44
C PHE A 58 15.33 -2.18 -0.67
N GLY A 59 14.82 -2.57 0.50
CA GLY A 59 15.51 -3.49 1.40
C GLY A 59 16.42 -2.79 2.42
N THR A 60 16.70 -1.50 2.28
CA THR A 60 17.38 -0.73 3.33
C THR A 60 16.48 -0.65 4.56
N PRO A 61 16.91 -1.14 5.72
CA PRO A 61 16.07 -1.12 6.92
C PRO A 61 15.58 0.29 7.28
N TYR A 62 14.32 0.41 7.68
CA TYR A 62 13.77 1.71 8.11
C TYR A 62 14.56 2.36 9.23
N GLY A 63 15.12 1.57 10.15
CA GLY A 63 16.00 2.06 11.21
C GLY A 63 17.30 2.66 10.68
N ALA A 64 17.87 2.10 9.62
CA ALA A 64 19.08 2.64 8.98
C ALA A 64 18.78 3.97 8.26
N ILE A 65 17.64 4.07 7.59
CA ILE A 65 17.18 5.31 6.97
C ILE A 65 16.93 6.39 8.04
N TYR A 66 16.30 6.02 9.14
CA TYR A 66 16.08 6.90 10.29
C TYR A 66 17.40 7.47 10.83
N ASP A 67 18.38 6.61 11.06
CA ASP A 67 19.69 7.02 11.56
C ASP A 67 20.44 7.92 10.58
N ASP A 68 20.35 7.65 9.30
CA ASP A 68 20.96 8.49 8.24
C ASP A 68 20.36 9.89 8.19
N LEU A 69 19.03 10.00 8.17
CA LEU A 69 18.34 11.29 8.18
C LEU A 69 18.59 12.08 9.47
N ARG A 70 18.60 11.40 10.59
CA ARG A 70 18.91 12.02 11.89
C ARG A 70 20.34 12.59 11.95
N ARG A 71 21.30 11.92 11.33
CA ARG A 71 22.68 12.44 11.21
C ARG A 71 22.78 13.64 10.28
N LYS A 72 22.00 13.63 9.18
CA LYS A 72 22.03 14.72 8.18
C LYS A 72 21.46 16.01 8.72
N ASP A 73 20.25 16.00 9.24
CA ASP A 73 19.56 17.16 9.80
C ASP A 73 18.41 16.70 10.72
N PRO A 74 18.64 16.53 12.01
CA PRO A 74 17.60 16.03 12.93
C PRO A 74 16.41 16.99 13.06
N ASP A 75 16.64 18.29 13.00
CA ASP A 75 15.57 19.29 13.15
C ASP A 75 14.66 19.36 11.94
N LEU A 76 15.23 19.33 10.73
CA LEU A 76 14.48 19.30 9.49
C LEU A 76 13.59 18.07 9.40
N TYR A 77 14.16 16.87 9.58
CA TYR A 77 13.45 15.61 9.38
C TYR A 77 12.51 15.25 10.53
N LYS A 78 12.69 15.84 11.70
CA LYS A 78 11.68 15.80 12.76
C LYS A 78 10.50 16.70 12.41
N ARG A 79 10.78 17.94 11.99
CA ARG A 79 9.77 18.96 11.67
C ARG A 79 8.91 18.58 10.48
N ASN A 80 9.49 17.98 9.44
CA ASN A 80 8.74 17.52 8.26
C ASN A 80 8.06 16.15 8.43
N GLY A 81 8.16 15.54 9.60
CA GLY A 81 7.47 14.31 9.95
C GLY A 81 8.15 13.02 9.49
N LEU A 82 9.32 13.06 8.84
CA LEU A 82 9.99 11.85 8.34
C LEU A 82 10.50 10.95 9.46
N LEU A 83 11.07 11.51 10.53
CA LEU A 83 11.56 10.70 11.64
C LEU A 83 10.42 9.97 12.37
N PRO A 84 9.29 10.61 12.72
CA PRO A 84 8.13 9.91 13.28
C PRO A 84 7.56 8.83 12.34
N MET A 85 7.49 9.11 11.03
CA MET A 85 7.03 8.16 10.02
C MET A 85 7.91 6.91 9.99
N LEU A 86 9.24 7.08 9.94
CA LEU A 86 10.21 5.98 9.94
C LEU A 86 10.14 5.17 11.23
N LYS A 87 9.97 5.83 12.37
CA LYS A 87 9.79 5.16 13.66
C LYS A 87 8.53 4.28 13.67
N ARG A 88 7.40 4.78 13.13
CA ARG A 88 6.21 3.97 12.92
C ARG A 88 6.52 2.77 12.03
N ASN A 89 7.21 2.96 10.92
CA ASN A 89 7.53 1.90 9.96
C ASN A 89 8.35 0.77 10.60
N THR A 90 9.30 1.10 11.48
CA THR A 90 10.09 0.09 12.22
C THR A 90 9.24 -0.82 13.09
N SER A 91 8.09 -0.35 13.57
CA SER A 91 7.16 -1.16 14.37
C SER A 91 6.26 -2.07 13.53
N VAL A 92 6.24 -1.88 12.20
CA VAL A 92 5.40 -2.64 11.26
C VAL A 92 6.19 -3.75 10.58
N LYS A 93 7.34 -3.42 10.00
CA LYS A 93 8.25 -4.38 9.35
C LYS A 93 9.68 -3.83 9.24
N LEU A 94 10.61 -4.64 8.77
CA LEU A 94 12.03 -4.31 8.76
C LEU A 94 12.40 -3.23 7.74
N ALA A 95 11.94 -3.35 6.49
CA ALA A 95 12.41 -2.56 5.37
C ALA A 95 11.33 -2.36 4.30
N PRO A 96 11.45 -1.28 3.48
CA PRO A 96 10.60 -1.12 2.31
C PRO A 96 10.86 -2.24 1.30
N GLN A 97 9.80 -2.78 0.72
CA GLN A 97 9.84 -3.87 -0.25
C GLN A 97 9.26 -3.42 -1.58
N ARG A 98 9.89 -3.84 -2.68
CA ARG A 98 9.41 -3.53 -4.01
C ARG A 98 8.41 -4.58 -4.49
N TRP A 99 7.26 -4.15 -5.01
CA TRP A 99 6.20 -5.04 -5.47
C TRP A 99 6.70 -6.08 -6.49
N GLN A 100 7.40 -5.62 -7.53
CA GLN A 100 7.86 -6.44 -8.64
C GLN A 100 8.90 -7.49 -8.24
N ASP A 101 9.59 -7.28 -7.12
CA ASP A 101 10.66 -8.18 -6.64
C ASP A 101 10.15 -9.19 -5.60
N ASN A 102 8.88 -9.10 -5.18
CA ASN A 102 8.31 -9.92 -4.10
C ASN A 102 7.14 -10.81 -4.55
N ALA A 103 7.16 -11.27 -5.79
CA ALA A 103 6.15 -12.22 -6.31
C ALA A 103 6.09 -13.52 -5.48
N SER A 104 7.19 -13.90 -4.82
CA SER A 104 7.26 -15.08 -3.95
C SER A 104 6.48 -14.94 -2.64
N ASP A 105 6.03 -13.74 -2.27
CA ASP A 105 5.20 -13.54 -1.07
C ASP A 105 3.80 -14.19 -1.17
N GLY A 106 3.45 -14.65 -2.36
CA GLY A 106 2.24 -15.42 -2.60
C GLY A 106 1.09 -14.58 -3.14
N MET A 107 -0.12 -15.12 -3.02
CA MET A 107 -1.33 -14.52 -3.57
C MET A 107 -2.02 -13.62 -2.56
N PHE A 108 -2.56 -12.52 -3.07
CA PHE A 108 -3.46 -11.64 -2.33
C PHE A 108 -4.90 -11.82 -2.79
N ASP A 109 -5.83 -11.53 -1.93
CA ASP A 109 -7.27 -11.54 -2.24
C ASP A 109 -7.74 -10.18 -2.76
N MET A 110 -6.98 -9.11 -2.48
CA MET A 110 -7.17 -7.76 -3.00
C MET A 110 -5.85 -7.00 -2.97
N ILE A 111 -5.62 -6.18 -4.01
CA ILE A 111 -4.49 -5.26 -4.11
C ILE A 111 -5.04 -3.84 -4.19
N LEU A 112 -4.64 -2.97 -3.24
CA LEU A 112 -5.03 -1.57 -3.20
C LEU A 112 -3.82 -0.68 -3.49
N THR A 113 -3.98 0.21 -4.46
CA THR A 113 -2.98 1.22 -4.83
C THR A 113 -3.48 2.62 -4.47
N PHE A 114 -2.57 3.58 -4.28
CA PHE A 114 -2.89 4.92 -3.80
C PHE A 114 -2.57 6.02 -4.81
N GLU A 115 -2.27 5.64 -6.04
CA GLU A 115 -1.95 6.57 -7.12
C GLU A 115 -2.05 5.84 -8.47
N GLU A 116 -2.56 6.53 -9.49
CA GLU A 116 -2.81 5.95 -10.83
C GLU A 116 -1.56 5.31 -11.44
N ARG A 117 -0.41 5.98 -11.35
CA ARG A 117 0.85 5.43 -11.86
C ARG A 117 1.25 4.11 -11.19
N VAL A 118 1.02 4.00 -9.88
CA VAL A 118 1.28 2.76 -9.14
C VAL A 118 0.29 1.67 -9.55
N PHE A 119 -0.97 2.03 -9.75
CA PHE A 119 -2.01 1.15 -10.27
C PHE A 119 -1.62 0.55 -11.62
N ASP A 120 -1.20 1.38 -12.56
CA ASP A 120 -0.75 0.94 -13.88
C ASP A 120 0.45 -0.02 -13.81
N LEU A 121 1.43 0.28 -12.96
CA LEU A 121 2.61 -0.57 -12.77
C LEU A 121 2.29 -1.92 -12.13
N VAL A 122 1.33 -1.97 -11.21
CA VAL A 122 0.86 -3.24 -10.64
C VAL A 122 0.14 -4.08 -11.69
N ILE A 123 -0.74 -3.47 -12.49
CA ILE A 123 -1.43 -4.15 -13.60
C ILE A 123 -0.43 -4.69 -14.61
N GLU A 124 0.53 -3.86 -15.02
CA GLU A 124 1.59 -4.26 -15.95
C GLU A 124 2.38 -5.46 -15.42
N ASP A 125 2.82 -5.40 -14.16
CA ASP A 125 3.54 -6.50 -13.53
C ASP A 125 2.70 -7.78 -13.46
N MET A 126 1.43 -7.69 -13.06
CA MET A 126 0.53 -8.83 -13.00
C MET A 126 0.28 -9.44 -14.39
N ASN A 127 0.15 -8.61 -15.42
CA ASN A 127 -0.01 -9.09 -16.80
C ASN A 127 1.26 -9.75 -17.37
N ASN A 128 2.43 -9.37 -16.88
CA ASN A 128 3.71 -9.96 -17.28
C ASN A 128 4.05 -11.24 -16.51
N ARG A 129 3.36 -11.53 -15.42
CA ARG A 129 3.47 -12.81 -14.71
C ARG A 129 2.68 -13.87 -15.48
N GLU A 130 3.23 -15.06 -15.63
CA GLU A 130 2.49 -16.20 -16.16
C GLU A 130 1.48 -16.67 -15.10
N PRO A 131 0.16 -16.54 -15.34
CA PRO A 131 -0.82 -17.01 -14.38
C PRO A 131 -0.83 -18.54 -14.35
N LYS A 132 -0.64 -19.10 -13.15
CA LYS A 132 -0.56 -20.55 -12.95
C LYS A 132 -1.90 -21.16 -12.52
N LEU A 133 -2.72 -20.38 -11.83
CA LEU A 133 -3.93 -20.86 -11.18
C LEU A 133 -5.20 -20.28 -11.76
N MET A 134 -5.10 -19.30 -12.66
CA MET A 134 -6.24 -18.55 -13.24
C MET A 134 -7.18 -17.99 -12.16
N ARG A 135 -6.63 -17.71 -10.99
CA ARG A 135 -7.38 -17.12 -9.88
C ARG A 135 -7.41 -15.61 -10.00
N SER A 136 -8.60 -15.06 -10.12
CA SER A 136 -8.80 -13.62 -10.20
C SER A 136 -8.51 -12.89 -8.88
N VAL A 137 -8.04 -11.66 -8.99
CA VAL A 137 -7.80 -10.74 -7.87
C VAL A 137 -8.22 -9.33 -8.26
N PRO A 138 -9.03 -8.62 -7.43
CA PRO A 138 -9.34 -7.22 -7.66
C PRO A 138 -8.12 -6.35 -7.36
N ILE A 139 -7.78 -5.48 -8.31
CA ILE A 139 -6.77 -4.44 -8.16
C ILE A 139 -7.53 -3.12 -8.15
N ILE A 140 -7.53 -2.40 -7.05
CA ILE A 140 -8.32 -1.18 -6.86
C ILE A 140 -7.36 -0.01 -6.62
N ASN A 141 -7.59 1.12 -7.29
CA ASN A 141 -6.87 2.36 -7.04
C ASN A 141 -7.78 3.38 -6.36
N MET A 142 -7.26 4.01 -5.33
CA MET A 142 -7.82 5.15 -4.65
C MET A 142 -6.74 6.22 -4.52
N ASP A 143 -6.88 7.33 -5.26
CA ASP A 143 -5.88 8.39 -5.21
C ASP A 143 -5.80 9.03 -3.83
N VAL A 144 -4.59 9.03 -3.27
CA VAL A 144 -4.24 9.64 -1.99
C VAL A 144 -2.99 10.48 -2.18
N LYS A 145 -3.07 11.77 -1.83
CA LYS A 145 -1.91 12.66 -1.88
C LYS A 145 -0.81 12.17 -0.93
N ASP A 146 0.43 12.30 -1.36
CA ASP A 146 1.59 11.85 -0.59
C ASP A 146 2.02 12.88 0.45
N ASN A 147 1.19 13.01 1.48
CA ASN A 147 1.47 13.75 2.70
C ASN A 147 0.93 13.00 3.92
N HIS A 148 1.34 13.38 5.12
CA HIS A 148 0.99 12.65 6.35
C HIS A 148 -0.50 12.68 6.67
N GLU A 149 -1.16 13.81 6.46
CA GLU A 149 -2.59 13.97 6.74
C GLU A 149 -3.43 13.11 5.81
N GLU A 150 -3.21 13.22 4.50
CA GLU A 150 -3.93 12.46 3.49
C GLU A 150 -3.64 10.95 3.59
N ALA A 151 -2.42 10.55 3.94
CA ALA A 151 -2.09 9.14 4.20
C ALA A 151 -2.94 8.58 5.35
N GLY A 152 -3.17 9.34 6.41
CA GLY A 152 -4.05 8.95 7.51
C GLY A 152 -5.51 8.80 7.09
N VAL A 153 -6.03 9.72 6.28
CA VAL A 153 -7.38 9.63 5.70
C VAL A 153 -7.50 8.42 4.78
N GLY A 154 -6.53 8.24 3.87
CA GLY A 154 -6.48 7.12 2.95
C GLY A 154 -6.42 5.76 3.65
N ALA A 155 -5.68 5.65 4.75
CA ALA A 155 -5.61 4.43 5.54
C ALA A 155 -6.96 4.04 6.16
N LYS A 156 -7.72 5.01 6.66
CA LYS A 156 -9.08 4.75 7.19
C LYS A 156 -10.05 4.29 6.11
N LEU A 157 -9.98 4.91 4.93
CA LEU A 157 -10.79 4.51 3.78
C LEU A 157 -10.38 3.11 3.25
N ALA A 158 -9.08 2.80 3.24
CA ALA A 158 -8.58 1.49 2.91
C ALA A 158 -9.09 0.41 3.87
N LEU A 159 -9.09 0.68 5.17
CA LEU A 159 -9.65 -0.22 6.18
C LEU A 159 -11.14 -0.47 5.94
N GLU A 160 -11.92 0.56 5.70
CA GLU A 160 -13.36 0.44 5.41
C GLU A 160 -13.60 -0.44 4.17
N LEU A 161 -12.87 -0.19 3.09
CA LEU A 161 -12.99 -0.94 1.85
C LEU A 161 -12.63 -2.42 2.04
N CYS A 162 -11.51 -2.71 2.71
CA CYS A 162 -11.07 -4.07 3.00
C CYS A 162 -12.05 -4.83 3.89
N GLN A 163 -12.60 -4.19 4.91
CA GLN A 163 -13.62 -4.80 5.79
C GLN A 163 -14.91 -5.12 5.04
N LYS A 164 -15.34 -4.26 4.12
CA LYS A 164 -16.50 -4.52 3.27
C LYS A 164 -16.29 -5.72 2.36
N LEU A 165 -15.11 -5.84 1.75
CA LEU A 165 -14.78 -6.99 0.88
C LEU A 165 -14.63 -8.30 1.66
N GLU A 166 -13.97 -8.27 2.81
CA GLU A 166 -13.82 -9.48 3.65
C GLU A 166 -15.18 -9.99 4.17
N GLY A 167 -16.14 -9.11 4.36
CA GLY A 167 -17.50 -9.44 4.82
C GLY A 167 -18.44 -9.96 3.74
N VAL A 168 -17.97 -10.13 2.50
CA VAL A 168 -18.83 -10.59 1.39
C VAL A 168 -18.96 -12.10 1.41
N ASP A 169 -20.22 -12.56 1.53
CA ASP A 169 -20.59 -13.95 1.30
C ASP A 169 -20.85 -14.14 -0.21
N GLY A 170 -19.88 -14.74 -0.93
CA GLY A 170 -20.03 -15.07 -2.34
C GLY A 170 -18.87 -14.63 -3.23
N ASP A 171 -19.13 -14.56 -4.53
CA ASP A 171 -18.14 -14.15 -5.51
C ASP A 171 -18.02 -12.62 -5.52
N TRP A 172 -16.83 -12.11 -5.21
CA TRP A 172 -16.56 -10.68 -5.22
C TRP A 172 -16.75 -10.04 -6.60
N GLU A 173 -16.58 -10.80 -7.68
CA GLU A 173 -16.76 -10.32 -9.06
C GLU A 173 -18.20 -9.90 -9.34
N GLU A 174 -19.18 -10.54 -8.71
CA GLU A 174 -20.60 -10.20 -8.90
C GLU A 174 -21.00 -8.89 -8.22
N ILE A 175 -20.23 -8.46 -7.22
CA ILE A 175 -20.60 -7.30 -6.38
C ILE A 175 -19.68 -6.11 -6.52
N ILE A 176 -18.53 -6.26 -7.18
CA ILE A 176 -17.49 -5.23 -7.21
C ILE A 176 -17.99 -3.89 -7.77
N ASP A 177 -18.82 -3.91 -8.82
CA ASP A 177 -19.38 -2.69 -9.42
C ASP A 177 -20.24 -1.93 -8.43
N ASP A 178 -21.15 -2.61 -7.76
CA ASP A 178 -22.06 -2.00 -6.77
C ASP A 178 -21.30 -1.54 -5.53
N LEU A 179 -20.28 -2.30 -5.11
CA LEU A 179 -19.43 -1.95 -3.98
C LEU A 179 -18.63 -0.67 -4.27
N VAL A 180 -18.01 -0.59 -5.43
CA VAL A 180 -17.25 0.59 -5.88
C VAL A 180 -18.19 1.80 -5.98
N ALA A 181 -19.32 1.69 -6.64
CA ALA A 181 -20.28 2.77 -6.79
C ALA A 181 -20.79 3.28 -5.44
N THR A 182 -21.10 2.38 -4.52
CA THR A 182 -21.56 2.71 -3.17
C THR A 182 -20.47 3.40 -2.37
N PHE A 183 -19.24 2.90 -2.42
CA PHE A 183 -18.09 3.49 -1.73
C PHE A 183 -17.79 4.91 -2.23
N GLU A 184 -17.77 5.11 -3.56
CA GLU A 184 -17.55 6.44 -4.16
C GLU A 184 -18.62 7.45 -3.71
N LYS A 185 -19.88 7.03 -3.70
CA LYS A 185 -20.98 7.88 -3.29
C LYS A 185 -20.87 8.28 -1.81
N GLN A 186 -20.53 7.33 -0.94
CA GLN A 186 -20.43 7.55 0.50
C GLN A 186 -19.22 8.41 0.89
N ASN A 187 -18.09 8.16 0.25
CA ASN A 187 -16.80 8.75 0.64
C ASN A 187 -16.36 9.91 -0.27
N LYS A 188 -17.05 10.17 -1.36
CA LYS A 188 -16.72 11.18 -2.38
C LYS A 188 -15.28 11.02 -2.91
N ARG A 189 -14.84 9.79 -3.02
CA ARG A 189 -13.55 9.38 -3.57
C ARG A 189 -13.76 8.46 -4.76
N LYS A 190 -13.16 8.80 -5.90
CA LYS A 190 -13.18 7.93 -7.07
C LYS A 190 -12.30 6.71 -6.84
N LEU A 191 -12.80 5.56 -7.27
CA LEU A 191 -12.05 4.32 -7.35
C LEU A 191 -11.93 3.91 -8.84
N ALA A 192 -10.77 3.43 -9.21
CA ALA A 192 -10.59 2.66 -10.43
C ALA A 192 -10.32 1.21 -10.05
N TYR A 193 -10.75 0.24 -10.86
CA TYR A 193 -10.38 -1.14 -10.60
C TYR A 193 -10.13 -1.92 -11.88
N SER A 194 -9.35 -2.97 -11.74
CA SER A 194 -9.06 -3.96 -12.77
C SER A 194 -9.03 -5.34 -12.15
N ILE A 195 -9.05 -6.37 -12.98
CA ILE A 195 -8.95 -7.75 -12.55
C ILE A 195 -7.59 -8.29 -12.99
N GLY A 196 -6.78 -8.74 -12.04
CA GLY A 196 -5.55 -9.49 -12.29
C GLY A 196 -5.77 -10.98 -12.11
N PHE A 197 -4.77 -11.78 -12.48
CA PHE A 197 -4.79 -13.23 -12.35
C PHE A 197 -3.46 -13.77 -11.78
N TYR A 198 -3.58 -14.75 -10.89
CA TYR A 198 -2.47 -15.54 -10.38
C TYR A 198 -2.32 -16.87 -11.12
#